data_dce1fec2722959ef974be1f6c2d605cf
#
_entry.id   dce1fec2722959ef974be1f6c2d605cf
#
_cell.length_a   1.000
_cell.length_b   1.000
_cell.length_c   1.000
_cell.angle_alpha   90.00
_cell.angle_beta   90.00
_cell.angle_gamma   90.00
#
_symmetry.space_group_name_H-M   'P 1'
#
loop_
_entity.id
_entity.type
_entity.pdbx_description
1 polymer ?
#
loop_
_entity_poly.entity_id
_entity_poly.type
_entity_poly.pdbx_seq_one_letter_code
_entity_poly.pdbx_strand_id
1 'polypeptide(L)'
;VTTATEYLLVVYVARERRQEPVSTGHVAAVVGRSPSATTEALTRLAERGLVEVEPYEGVRLTDDGETAAVEAYETFTTLSRFFREVLGLPEAGREALGAVDTVDTVVTERIAARLLPDADLPDPAHDPPGVLVDPPE
;
A
#
# COMPACT_ATOMS: atom_id res chain seq x y z
N VAL A 1 -1.10 1.62 -13.88
CA VAL A 1 -0.96 3.02 -13.46
C VAL A 1 -0.72 3.08 -11.96
N THR A 2 0.32 3.78 -11.56
CA THR A 2 0.69 3.96 -10.16
C THR A 2 -0.21 5.04 -9.53
N THR A 3 -0.89 4.71 -8.43
CA THR A 3 -1.81 5.63 -7.76
C THR A 3 -1.19 6.18 -6.47
N ALA A 4 -1.79 7.25 -5.93
CA ALA A 4 -1.40 7.81 -4.64
C ALA A 4 -1.49 6.75 -3.54
N THR A 5 -2.49 5.88 -3.59
CA THR A 5 -2.68 4.82 -2.60
C THR A 5 -1.53 3.81 -2.62
N GLU A 6 -0.97 3.48 -3.79
CA GLU A 6 0.19 2.60 -3.86
C GLU A 6 1.38 3.20 -3.11
N TYR A 7 1.66 4.49 -3.31
CA TYR A 7 2.72 5.18 -2.57
C TYR A 7 2.47 5.15 -1.07
N LEU A 8 1.24 5.42 -0.67
CA LEU A 8 0.85 5.42 0.75
C LEU A 8 1.07 4.04 1.38
N LEU A 9 0.67 2.98 0.68
CA LEU A 9 0.86 1.60 1.15
C LEU A 9 2.33 1.23 1.26
N VAL A 10 3.16 1.64 0.31
CA VAL A 10 4.60 1.37 0.36
C VAL A 10 5.23 2.07 1.55
N VAL A 11 4.88 3.33 1.80
CA VAL A 11 5.38 4.08 2.96
C VAL A 11 4.94 3.40 4.26
N TYR A 12 3.68 2.99 4.34
CA TYR A 12 3.12 2.32 5.52
C TYR A 12 3.89 1.02 5.84
N VAL A 13 4.04 0.14 4.86
CA VAL A 13 4.74 -1.14 5.06
C VAL A 13 6.21 -0.91 5.42
N ALA A 14 6.88 0.03 4.77
CA ALA A 14 8.28 0.34 5.07
C ALA A 14 8.45 0.86 6.50
N ARG A 15 7.52 1.71 6.97
CA ARG A 15 7.51 2.20 8.34
C ARG A 15 7.37 1.05 9.34
N GLU A 16 6.44 0.13 9.08
CA GLU A 16 6.17 -0.99 9.99
C GLU A 16 7.32 -1.99 10.03
N ARG A 17 8.03 -2.16 8.93
CA ARG A 17 9.17 -3.10 8.86
C ARG A 17 10.46 -2.51 9.39
N ARG A 18 10.65 -1.23 9.27
CA ARG A 18 11.90 -0.55 9.64
C ARG A 18 11.60 0.54 10.66
N GLN A 19 11.62 1.77 10.24
CA GLN A 19 11.23 2.92 11.06
C GLN A 19 11.13 4.16 10.17
N GLU A 20 10.58 5.22 10.71
CA GLU A 20 10.53 6.51 10.04
C GLU A 20 11.78 7.35 10.36
N PRO A 21 12.17 8.26 9.49
CA PRO A 21 11.55 8.52 8.19
C PRO A 21 11.88 7.44 7.16
N VAL A 22 10.93 7.20 6.23
CA VAL A 22 11.13 6.25 5.14
C VAL A 22 11.85 6.96 4.01
N SER A 23 12.93 6.36 3.51
CA SER A 23 13.71 6.93 2.40
C SER A 23 12.86 7.08 1.13
N THR A 24 12.88 8.25 0.49
CA THR A 24 12.21 8.47 -0.79
C THR A 24 12.78 7.58 -1.90
N GLY A 25 14.08 7.29 -1.82
CA GLY A 25 14.73 6.36 -2.76
C GLY A 25 14.20 4.95 -2.64
N HIS A 26 13.94 4.49 -1.42
CA HIS A 26 13.33 3.19 -1.19
C HIS A 26 11.92 3.14 -1.79
N VAL A 27 11.11 4.16 -1.54
CA VAL A 27 9.76 4.23 -2.10
C VAL A 27 9.80 4.20 -3.62
N ALA A 28 10.67 5.00 -4.22
CA ALA A 28 10.83 5.04 -5.68
C ALA A 28 11.21 3.68 -6.25
N ALA A 29 12.13 2.97 -5.59
CA ALA A 29 12.56 1.64 -6.03
C ALA A 29 11.43 0.62 -5.97
N VAL A 30 10.70 0.57 -4.87
CA VAL A 30 9.59 -0.40 -4.70
C VAL A 30 8.46 -0.12 -5.68
N VAL A 31 8.09 1.15 -5.85
CA VAL A 31 7.01 1.52 -6.77
C VAL A 31 7.44 1.39 -8.24
N GLY A 32 8.75 1.45 -8.50
CA GLY A 32 9.27 1.35 -9.86
C GLY A 32 9.10 2.63 -10.67
N ARG A 33 9.17 3.79 -9.99
CA ARG A 33 9.05 5.10 -10.64
C ARG A 33 10.29 5.92 -10.38
N SER A 34 10.47 6.97 -11.19
CA SER A 34 11.62 7.87 -11.04
C SER A 34 11.60 8.60 -9.68
N PRO A 35 12.76 9.05 -9.19
CA PRO A 35 12.80 9.89 -7.99
C PRO A 35 11.95 11.15 -8.11
N SER A 36 11.92 11.78 -9.29
CA SER A 36 11.09 12.97 -9.53
C SER A 36 9.61 12.68 -9.41
N ALA A 37 9.13 11.61 -10.06
CA ALA A 37 7.73 11.22 -10.00
C ALA A 37 7.33 10.85 -8.57
N THR A 38 8.21 10.18 -7.86
CA THR A 38 7.98 9.78 -6.46
C THR A 38 7.87 11.01 -5.56
N THR A 39 8.79 11.96 -5.71
CA THR A 39 8.77 13.21 -4.94
C THR A 39 7.47 13.99 -5.19
N GLU A 40 7.02 14.07 -6.44
CA GLU A 40 5.77 14.73 -6.78
C GLU A 40 4.58 14.05 -6.12
N ALA A 41 4.54 12.72 -6.15
CA ALA A 41 3.46 11.95 -5.54
C ALA A 41 3.43 12.14 -4.03
N LEU A 42 4.58 12.09 -3.37
CA LEU A 42 4.68 12.29 -1.93
C LEU A 42 4.30 13.72 -1.54
N THR A 43 4.66 14.70 -2.36
CA THR A 43 4.26 16.10 -2.14
C THR A 43 2.74 16.24 -2.20
N ARG A 44 2.07 15.58 -3.14
CA ARG A 44 0.59 15.60 -3.21
C ARG A 44 -0.04 14.94 -2.00
N LEU A 45 0.54 13.84 -1.51
CA LEU A 45 0.07 13.21 -0.28
C LEU A 45 0.26 14.14 0.92
N ALA A 46 1.36 14.90 0.96
CA ALA A 46 1.61 15.89 2.01
C ALA A 46 0.58 17.02 1.97
N GLU A 47 0.21 17.49 0.78
CA GLU A 47 -0.83 18.50 0.59
C GLU A 47 -2.19 18.02 1.11
N ARG A 48 -2.45 16.72 1.04
CA ARG A 48 -3.66 16.10 1.58
C ARG A 48 -3.57 15.81 3.08
N GLY A 49 -2.44 16.13 3.71
CA GLY A 49 -2.24 15.92 5.14
C GLY A 49 -1.97 14.47 5.55
N LEU A 50 -1.57 13.60 4.60
CA LEU A 50 -1.36 12.18 4.88
C LEU A 50 0.08 11.82 5.20
N VAL A 51 1.04 12.62 4.72
CA VAL A 51 2.46 12.44 5.03
C VAL A 51 3.12 13.78 5.30
N GLU A 52 4.31 13.73 5.92
CA GLU A 52 5.22 14.85 6.05
C GLU A 52 6.51 14.49 5.36
N VAL A 53 6.96 15.35 4.44
CA VAL A 53 8.22 15.14 3.72
C VAL A 53 9.29 15.95 4.41
N GLU A 54 10.34 15.28 4.89
CA GLU A 54 11.50 15.91 5.55
C GLU A 54 12.65 15.96 4.56
N PRO A 55 13.12 17.17 4.17
CA PRO A 55 14.22 17.29 3.21
C PRO A 55 15.45 16.49 3.66
N TYR A 56 16.01 15.71 2.72
CA TYR A 56 17.20 14.86 2.93
C TYR A 56 17.01 13.68 3.88
N GLU A 57 15.88 13.59 4.58
CA GLU A 57 15.64 12.51 5.54
C GLU A 57 14.62 11.48 5.02
N GLY A 58 13.53 11.95 4.42
CA GLY A 58 12.52 11.05 3.87
C GLY A 58 11.11 11.49 4.20
N VAL A 59 10.23 10.50 4.39
CA VAL A 59 8.80 10.72 4.54
C VAL A 59 8.28 10.02 5.78
N ARG A 60 7.34 10.68 6.49
CA ARG A 60 6.63 10.13 7.65
C ARG A 60 5.13 10.15 7.39
N LEU A 61 4.42 9.18 7.94
CA LEU A 61 2.95 9.22 7.96
C LEU A 61 2.49 10.17 9.06
N THR A 62 1.43 10.92 8.78
CA THR A 62 0.67 11.64 9.82
C THR A 62 -0.31 10.66 10.45
N ASP A 63 -1.02 11.08 11.50
CA ASP A 63 -2.07 10.25 12.10
C ASP A 63 -3.17 9.95 11.09
N ASP A 64 -3.56 10.95 10.29
CA ASP A 64 -4.53 10.75 9.20
C ASP A 64 -3.99 9.82 8.13
N GLY A 65 -2.70 9.92 7.82
CA GLY A 65 -2.03 9.04 6.88
C GLY A 65 -2.01 7.60 7.35
N GLU A 66 -1.76 7.38 8.64
CA GLU A 66 -1.80 6.04 9.21
C GLU A 66 -3.20 5.44 9.11
N THR A 67 -4.24 6.20 9.47
CA THR A 67 -5.62 5.74 9.37
C THR A 67 -5.98 5.36 7.94
N ALA A 68 -5.65 6.22 6.98
CA ALA A 68 -5.90 5.95 5.57
C ALA A 68 -5.11 4.74 5.06
N ALA A 69 -3.86 4.59 5.50
CA ALA A 69 -3.01 3.48 5.09
C ALA A 69 -3.51 2.13 5.63
N VAL A 70 -3.94 2.09 6.89
CA VAL A 70 -4.49 0.87 7.50
C VAL A 70 -5.74 0.43 6.74
N GLU A 71 -6.65 1.36 6.45
CA GLU A 71 -7.86 1.06 5.69
C GLU A 71 -7.53 0.55 4.28
N ALA A 72 -6.61 1.23 3.59
CA ALA A 72 -6.17 0.81 2.26
C ALA A 72 -5.48 -0.56 2.29
N TYR A 73 -4.71 -0.84 3.34
CA TYR A 73 -4.02 -2.11 3.50
C TYR A 73 -5.03 -3.26 3.66
N GLU A 74 -6.05 -3.08 4.47
CA GLU A 74 -7.11 -4.07 4.63
C GLU A 74 -7.82 -4.35 3.31
N THR A 75 -8.18 -3.33 2.57
CA THR A 75 -8.82 -3.46 1.26
C THR A 75 -7.89 -4.20 0.28
N PHE A 76 -6.65 -3.76 0.20
CA PHE A 76 -5.66 -4.34 -0.70
C PHE A 76 -5.43 -5.83 -0.42
N THR A 77 -5.20 -6.19 0.85
CA THR A 77 -4.90 -7.58 1.22
C THR A 77 -6.09 -8.50 1.03
N THR A 78 -7.30 -8.01 1.31
CA THR A 78 -8.54 -8.76 1.06
C THR A 78 -8.73 -9.04 -0.43
N LEU A 79 -8.58 -8.01 -1.27
CA LEU A 79 -8.69 -8.16 -2.72
C LEU A 79 -7.60 -9.08 -3.28
N SER A 80 -6.37 -8.91 -2.83
CA SER A 80 -5.24 -9.73 -3.26
C SER A 80 -5.49 -11.20 -2.96
N ARG A 81 -5.96 -11.48 -1.78
CA ARG A 81 -6.28 -12.85 -1.36
C ARG A 81 -7.45 -13.43 -2.16
N PHE A 82 -8.50 -12.65 -2.37
CA PHE A 82 -9.64 -13.06 -3.17
C PHE A 82 -9.22 -13.36 -4.62
N PHE A 83 -8.45 -12.46 -5.22
CA PHE A 83 -7.98 -12.66 -6.60
C PHE A 83 -7.10 -13.89 -6.74
N ARG A 84 -6.28 -14.18 -5.74
CA ARG A 84 -5.40 -15.35 -5.77
C ARG A 84 -6.14 -16.65 -5.46
N GLU A 85 -6.87 -16.70 -4.36
CA GLU A 85 -7.44 -17.94 -3.86
C GLU A 85 -8.76 -18.33 -4.52
N VAL A 86 -9.60 -17.35 -4.87
CA VAL A 86 -10.90 -17.62 -5.48
C VAL A 86 -10.83 -17.54 -6.99
N LEU A 87 -10.19 -16.51 -7.53
CA LEU A 87 -10.12 -16.32 -8.99
C LEU A 87 -8.89 -16.94 -9.63
N GLY A 88 -7.89 -17.32 -8.84
CA GLY A 88 -6.68 -17.96 -9.37
C GLY A 88 -5.81 -17.07 -10.24
N LEU A 89 -5.83 -15.75 -10.01
CA LEU A 89 -5.04 -14.82 -10.82
C LEU A 89 -3.55 -14.91 -10.45
N PRO A 90 -2.65 -15.05 -11.44
CA PRO A 90 -1.22 -15.18 -11.15
C PRO A 90 -0.58 -13.89 -10.60
N GLU A 91 -1.11 -12.73 -11.00
CA GLU A 91 -0.61 -11.43 -10.57
C GLU A 91 -1.59 -10.76 -9.61
N ALA A 92 -2.09 -11.52 -8.64
CA ALA A 92 -3.13 -11.07 -7.73
C ALA A 92 -2.80 -9.77 -7.00
N GLY A 93 -1.57 -9.59 -6.54
CA GLY A 93 -1.14 -8.36 -5.87
C GLY A 93 -1.20 -7.15 -6.78
N ARG A 94 -0.76 -7.28 -8.03
CA ARG A 94 -0.82 -6.19 -9.02
C ARG A 94 -2.24 -5.83 -9.37
N GLU A 95 -3.08 -6.84 -9.56
CA GLU A 95 -4.50 -6.63 -9.85
C GLU A 95 -5.19 -5.92 -8.68
N ALA A 96 -4.86 -6.32 -7.46
CA ALA A 96 -5.43 -5.68 -6.26
C ALA A 96 -5.02 -4.21 -6.14
N LEU A 97 -3.76 -3.88 -6.44
CA LEU A 97 -3.31 -2.47 -6.43
C LEU A 97 -4.10 -1.63 -7.44
N GLY A 98 -4.43 -2.19 -8.60
CA GLY A 98 -5.22 -1.50 -9.61
C GLY A 98 -6.68 -1.30 -9.20
N ALA A 99 -7.18 -2.08 -8.27
CA ALA A 99 -8.59 -2.06 -7.86
C ALA A 99 -8.84 -1.38 -6.52
N VAL A 100 -7.81 -1.16 -5.71
CA VAL A 100 -7.97 -0.73 -4.32
C VAL A 100 -8.77 0.58 -4.16
N ASP A 101 -8.62 1.51 -5.10
CA ASP A 101 -9.30 2.81 -5.03
C ASP A 101 -10.70 2.79 -5.63
N THR A 102 -11.06 1.74 -6.33
CA THR A 102 -12.34 1.66 -7.06
C THR A 102 -13.34 0.74 -6.40
N VAL A 103 -12.93 -0.04 -5.42
CA VAL A 103 -13.79 -0.99 -4.74
C VAL A 103 -14.27 -0.39 -3.42
N ASP A 104 -15.59 -0.39 -3.22
CA ASP A 104 -16.21 0.08 -2.00
C ASP A 104 -15.87 -0.87 -0.83
N THR A 105 -15.67 -0.33 0.36
CA THR A 105 -15.39 -1.13 1.57
C THR A 105 -16.45 -2.18 1.86
N VAL A 106 -17.72 -1.90 1.52
CA VAL A 106 -18.79 -2.89 1.67
C VAL A 106 -18.51 -4.15 0.86
N VAL A 107 -17.93 -4.00 -0.33
CA VAL A 107 -17.58 -5.14 -1.19
C VAL A 107 -16.48 -6.00 -0.53
N THR A 108 -15.43 -5.37 -0.03
CA THR A 108 -14.33 -6.11 0.61
C THR A 108 -14.74 -6.73 1.93
N GLU A 109 -15.59 -6.07 2.71
CA GLU A 109 -16.15 -6.64 3.94
C GLU A 109 -16.97 -7.90 3.64
N ARG A 110 -17.76 -7.88 2.57
CA ARG A 110 -18.56 -9.05 2.18
C ARG A 110 -17.71 -10.17 1.61
N ILE A 111 -16.68 -9.84 0.85
CA ILE A 111 -15.72 -10.83 0.37
C ILE A 111 -15.07 -11.53 1.56
N ALA A 112 -14.58 -10.77 2.53
CA ALA A 112 -13.94 -11.33 3.72
C ALA A 112 -14.88 -12.22 4.51
N ALA A 113 -16.12 -11.76 4.75
CA ALA A 113 -17.07 -12.48 5.56
C ALA A 113 -17.60 -13.76 4.90
N ARG A 114 -17.76 -13.76 3.58
CA ARG A 114 -18.45 -14.87 2.87
C ARG A 114 -17.51 -15.80 2.14
N LEU A 115 -16.39 -15.29 1.66
CA LEU A 115 -15.48 -16.05 0.79
C LEU A 115 -14.12 -16.31 1.42
N LEU A 116 -13.78 -15.60 2.48
CA LEU A 116 -12.50 -15.73 3.19
C LEU A 116 -12.73 -15.78 4.70
N PRO A 117 -13.53 -16.74 5.20
CA PRO A 117 -13.97 -16.72 6.61
C PRO A 117 -12.84 -16.84 7.64
N ASP A 118 -11.70 -17.41 7.26
CA ASP A 118 -10.55 -17.60 8.16
C ASP A 118 -9.39 -16.70 7.79
N ALA A 119 -9.68 -15.57 7.15
CA ALA A 119 -8.66 -14.69 6.63
C ALA A 119 -8.10 -13.74 7.69
N ASP A 120 -6.89 -14.02 8.16
CA ASP A 120 -6.10 -13.02 8.88
C ASP A 120 -5.35 -12.19 7.86
N LEU A 121 -5.26 -10.87 8.12
CA LEU A 121 -4.48 -9.98 7.26
C LEU A 121 -2.99 -10.24 7.47
N PRO A 122 -2.16 -10.20 6.40
CA PRO A 122 -0.71 -10.31 6.55
C PRO A 122 -0.18 -9.19 7.44
N ASP A 123 0.70 -9.55 8.38
CA ASP A 123 1.34 -8.56 9.25
C ASP A 123 2.25 -7.65 8.41
N PRO A 124 2.02 -6.34 8.37
CA PRO A 124 2.83 -5.45 7.54
C PRO A 124 4.29 -5.38 7.97
N ALA A 125 4.60 -5.72 9.22
CA ALA A 125 5.96 -5.69 9.73
C ALA A 125 6.75 -6.97 9.42
N HIS A 126 6.09 -8.13 9.44
CA HIS A 126 6.78 -9.42 9.41
C HIS A 126 6.44 -10.28 8.20
N ASP A 127 5.28 -10.08 7.60
CA ASP A 127 4.84 -10.86 6.44
C ASP A 127 4.09 -9.97 5.44
N PRO A 128 4.72 -8.89 4.96
CA PRO A 128 4.06 -7.97 4.03
C PRO A 128 3.93 -8.60 2.64
N PRO A 129 2.89 -8.20 1.88
CA PRO A 129 2.79 -8.60 0.48
C PRO A 129 4.01 -8.14 -0.31
N GLY A 130 4.59 -9.06 -1.11
CA GLY A 130 5.82 -8.80 -1.85
C GLY A 130 5.77 -7.57 -2.75
N VAL A 131 4.62 -7.30 -3.37
CA VAL A 131 4.45 -6.16 -4.26
C VAL A 131 4.65 -4.81 -3.57
N LEU A 132 4.52 -4.77 -2.24
CA LEU A 132 4.70 -3.55 -1.44
C LEU A 132 6.12 -3.40 -0.87
N VAL A 133 6.99 -4.39 -1.05
CA VAL A 133 8.36 -4.36 -0.50
C VAL A 133 9.44 -4.60 -1.53
N ASP A 134 9.17 -5.36 -2.57
CA ASP A 134 10.17 -5.71 -3.58
C ASP A 134 10.05 -4.83 -4.82
N PRO A 135 11.19 -4.40 -5.40
CA PRO A 135 11.17 -3.66 -6.65
C PRO A 135 10.52 -4.51 -7.76
N PRO A 136 9.84 -3.86 -8.72
CA PRO A 136 9.30 -4.59 -9.87
C PRO A 136 10.45 -5.14 -10.72
N GLU A 137 10.24 -6.29 -11.33
CA GLU A 137 11.21 -6.91 -12.23
C GLU A 137 11.23 -6.24 -13.59
#